data_ef45bf5b97cf8844481f915693fa07fa
#
_entry.id   ef45bf5b97cf8844481f915693fa07fa
#
_cell.length_a   1.000
_cell.length_b   1.000
_cell.length_c   1.000
_cell.angle_alpha   90.00
_cell.angle_beta   90.00
_cell.angle_gamma   90.00
#
_symmetry.space_group_name_H-M   'P 1'
#
loop_
_entity.id
_entity.type
_entity.pdbx_description
1 polymer ?
#
loop_
_entity_poly.entity_id
_entity_poly.type
_entity_poly.pdbx_seq_one_letter_code
_entity_poly.pdbx_strand_id
1 'polypeptide(L)'
;MPFEFERQKIKDVILVKPKVFGDNRGFFMESYKKSDFFANGIDVEFNQDNHSKSTAHVLRGLHYQAKPYGQAKLVRCGRGRIYDVAVDIRPQSETFGQYVKVELSEENKHMLFIPEGFAHGFVVLSLSLIHI
;
A
#
# COMPACT_ATOMS: atom_id res chain seq x y z
N MET A 1 -6.73 -6.94 -18.08
CA MET A 1 -6.33 -5.88 -17.14
C MET A 1 -5.02 -6.28 -16.47
N PRO A 2 -4.02 -5.40 -16.43
CA PRO A 2 -2.76 -5.72 -15.77
C PRO A 2 -2.85 -5.69 -14.25
N PHE A 3 -3.98 -5.23 -13.69
CA PHE A 3 -4.19 -5.14 -12.24
C PHE A 3 -5.55 -5.66 -11.85
N GLU A 4 -5.63 -6.24 -10.65
CA GLU A 4 -6.87 -6.52 -9.94
C GLU A 4 -6.93 -5.59 -8.74
N PHE A 5 -8.06 -4.89 -8.57
CA PHE A 5 -8.27 -3.94 -7.49
C PHE A 5 -9.31 -4.51 -6.54
N GLU A 6 -8.90 -4.79 -5.30
CA GLU A 6 -9.75 -5.43 -4.31
C GLU A 6 -9.99 -4.46 -3.15
N ARG A 7 -11.24 -4.00 -3.00
CA ARG A 7 -11.60 -3.15 -1.89
C ARG A 7 -11.60 -3.95 -0.61
N GLN A 8 -11.01 -3.37 0.43
CA GLN A 8 -10.90 -4.01 1.73
C GLN A 8 -12.18 -3.74 2.55
N LYS A 9 -12.25 -4.25 3.78
CA LYS A 9 -13.42 -4.02 4.65
C LYS A 9 -13.70 -2.53 4.88
N ILE A 10 -12.68 -1.69 4.83
CA ILE A 10 -12.83 -0.24 4.73
C ILE A 10 -12.68 0.08 3.25
N LYS A 11 -13.77 0.40 2.58
CA LYS A 11 -13.87 0.42 1.11
C LYS A 11 -12.89 1.35 0.41
N ASP A 12 -12.45 2.39 1.10
CA ASP A 12 -11.52 3.36 0.52
C ASP A 12 -10.09 2.84 0.46
N VAL A 13 -9.79 1.78 1.22
CA VAL A 13 -8.50 1.10 1.22
C VAL A 13 -8.56 -0.02 0.19
N ILE A 14 -7.64 0.00 -0.76
CA ILE A 14 -7.67 -0.89 -1.93
C ILE A 14 -6.39 -1.71 -2.00
N LEU A 15 -6.54 -3.03 -2.03
CA LEU A 15 -5.43 -3.94 -2.30
C LEU A 15 -5.30 -4.09 -3.81
N VAL A 16 -4.12 -3.80 -4.32
CA VAL A 16 -3.83 -3.85 -5.76
C VAL A 16 -2.95 -5.06 -6.02
N LYS A 17 -3.44 -5.94 -6.88
CA LYS A 17 -2.75 -7.18 -7.25
C LYS A 17 -2.32 -7.07 -8.70
N PRO A 18 -1.03 -6.83 -8.98
CA PRO A 18 -0.55 -6.75 -10.35
C PRO A 18 -0.54 -8.13 -11.00
N LYS A 19 -0.74 -8.14 -12.30
CA LYS A 19 -0.53 -9.36 -13.09
C LYS A 19 0.96 -9.51 -13.35
N VAL A 20 1.50 -10.66 -12.96
CA VAL A 20 2.93 -10.94 -13.07
C VAL A 20 3.15 -11.91 -14.22
N PHE A 21 4.05 -11.55 -15.14
CA PHE A 21 4.44 -12.39 -16.25
C PHE A 21 5.83 -12.93 -15.97
N GLY A 22 5.92 -14.23 -15.68
CA GLY A 22 7.16 -14.83 -15.29
C GLY A 22 7.56 -16.05 -16.10
N ASP A 23 8.85 -16.31 -16.16
CA ASP A 23 9.43 -17.52 -16.71
C ASP A 23 10.72 -17.84 -15.93
N ASN A 24 11.50 -18.82 -16.39
CA ASN A 24 12.72 -19.22 -15.69
C ASN A 24 13.84 -18.18 -15.71
N ARG A 25 13.69 -17.08 -16.45
CA ARG A 25 14.65 -15.97 -16.47
C ARG A 25 14.29 -14.87 -15.48
N GLY A 26 13.07 -14.87 -14.95
CA GLY A 26 12.59 -13.84 -14.04
C GLY A 26 11.13 -13.50 -14.30
N PHE A 27 10.76 -12.25 -14.00
CA PHE A 27 9.39 -11.82 -14.16
C PHE A 27 9.35 -10.38 -14.66
N PHE A 28 8.18 -10.02 -15.21
CA PHE A 28 7.83 -8.66 -15.61
C PHE A 28 6.43 -8.37 -15.10
N MET A 29 6.23 -7.15 -14.61
CA MET A 29 4.90 -6.67 -14.25
C MET A 29 4.85 -5.16 -14.40
N GLU A 30 3.64 -4.63 -14.65
CA GLU A 30 3.40 -3.21 -14.47
C GLU A 30 3.20 -2.96 -12.99
N SER A 31 3.89 -1.95 -12.45
CA SER A 31 3.74 -1.58 -11.05
C SER A 31 2.83 -0.39 -10.83
N TYR A 32 2.59 0.41 -11.87
CA TYR A 32 1.66 1.53 -11.82
C TYR A 32 1.24 1.93 -13.23
N LYS A 33 -0.05 2.23 -13.38
CA LYS A 33 -0.58 2.81 -14.62
C LYS A 33 -1.71 3.76 -14.23
N LYS A 34 -1.48 5.03 -14.45
CA LYS A 34 -2.38 6.11 -14.01
C LYS A 34 -3.82 5.88 -14.47
N SER A 35 -4.03 5.55 -15.76
CA SER A 35 -5.38 5.37 -16.30
C SER A 35 -6.15 4.24 -15.61
N ASP A 36 -5.49 3.11 -15.36
CA ASP A 36 -6.13 1.98 -14.70
C ASP A 36 -6.44 2.27 -13.25
N PHE A 37 -5.53 2.95 -12.55
CA PHE A 37 -5.71 3.31 -11.16
C PHE A 37 -6.84 4.32 -11.01
N PHE A 38 -6.88 5.34 -11.85
CA PHE A 38 -7.98 6.32 -11.84
C PHE A 38 -9.33 5.66 -12.11
N ALA A 39 -9.38 4.73 -13.06
CA ALA A 39 -10.61 4.03 -13.41
C ALA A 39 -11.13 3.14 -12.27
N ASN A 40 -10.29 2.78 -11.32
CA ASN A 40 -10.62 1.86 -10.22
C ASN A 40 -10.64 2.53 -8.85
N GLY A 41 -10.78 3.84 -8.81
CA GLY A 41 -11.00 4.57 -7.56
C GLY A 41 -9.77 5.13 -6.90
N ILE A 42 -8.59 4.95 -7.50
CA ILE A 42 -7.35 5.57 -7.02
C ILE A 42 -7.08 6.81 -7.85
N ASP A 43 -7.84 7.86 -7.53
CA ASP A 43 -7.86 9.12 -8.27
C ASP A 43 -6.91 10.12 -7.60
N VAL A 44 -5.64 9.79 -7.59
CA VAL A 44 -4.61 10.58 -6.92
C VAL A 44 -3.40 10.70 -7.84
N GLU A 45 -2.79 11.88 -7.88
CA GLU A 45 -1.49 12.06 -8.50
C GLU A 45 -0.40 11.84 -7.46
N PHE A 46 0.46 10.87 -7.73
CA PHE A 46 1.60 10.57 -6.86
C PHE A 46 2.79 11.42 -7.31
N ASN A 47 3.21 12.32 -6.42
CA ASN A 47 4.27 13.30 -6.72
C ASN A 47 5.57 13.00 -6.00
N GLN A 48 5.59 12.00 -5.11
CA GLN A 48 6.74 11.68 -4.29
C GLN A 48 6.86 10.17 -4.14
N ASP A 49 8.07 9.66 -4.28
CA ASP A 49 8.37 8.24 -4.14
C ASP A 49 9.42 8.09 -3.04
N ASN A 50 9.15 7.24 -2.07
CA ASN A 50 10.06 6.97 -0.96
C ASN A 50 10.48 5.52 -0.96
N HIS A 51 11.71 5.28 -0.61
CA HIS A 51 12.29 3.95 -0.57
C HIS A 51 13.00 3.78 0.78
N SER A 52 12.59 2.79 1.55
CA SER A 52 13.20 2.54 2.86
C SER A 52 13.63 1.08 2.99
N LYS A 53 14.62 0.87 3.83
CA LYS A 53 15.13 -0.45 4.18
C LYS A 53 15.01 -0.63 5.69
N SER A 54 14.53 -1.77 6.11
CA SER A 54 14.37 -2.07 7.53
C SER A 54 14.73 -3.51 7.83
N THR A 55 15.34 -3.73 9.00
CA THR A 55 15.65 -5.07 9.46
C THR A 55 14.42 -5.74 10.06
N ALA A 56 14.48 -7.07 10.21
CA ALA A 56 13.38 -7.84 10.76
C ALA A 56 12.97 -7.33 12.14
N HIS A 57 11.67 -7.42 12.41
CA HIS A 57 11.02 -7.03 13.69
C HIS A 57 10.97 -5.53 13.95
N VAL A 58 11.37 -4.69 13.01
CA VAL A 58 11.20 -3.24 13.13
C VAL A 58 9.74 -2.89 12.90
N LEU A 59 9.20 -2.06 13.78
CA LEU A 59 7.88 -1.45 13.63
C LEU A 59 8.07 0.02 13.29
N ARG A 60 7.46 0.47 12.19
CA ARG A 60 7.45 1.88 11.81
C ARG A 60 6.02 2.38 11.76
N GLY A 61 5.78 3.49 12.41
CA GLY A 61 4.47 4.14 12.45
C GLY A 61 3.89 4.18 13.85
N LEU A 62 2.62 4.43 14.00
CA LEU A 62 1.70 4.88 12.96
C LEU A 62 1.94 6.35 12.65
N HIS A 63 1.91 6.72 11.37
CA HIS A 63 2.13 8.09 10.93
C HIS A 63 0.92 8.61 10.15
N TYR A 64 0.64 9.91 10.30
CA TYR A 64 -0.31 10.60 9.44
C TYR A 64 0.02 12.09 9.41
N GLN A 65 -0.55 12.77 8.43
CA GLN A 65 -0.47 14.23 8.35
C GLN A 65 -1.89 14.80 8.38
N ALA A 66 -2.12 15.76 9.27
CA ALA A 66 -3.40 16.43 9.37
C ALA A 66 -3.62 17.34 8.16
N LYS A 67 -4.90 17.58 7.84
CA LYS A 67 -5.25 18.55 6.79
C LYS A 67 -4.61 19.90 7.09
N PRO A 68 -4.17 20.65 6.07
CA PRO A 68 -4.28 20.38 4.64
C PRO A 68 -3.14 19.55 4.05
N TYR A 69 -2.29 18.95 4.88
CA TYR A 69 -1.09 18.25 4.44
C TYR A 69 -1.26 16.73 4.37
N GLY A 70 -2.48 16.24 4.38
CA GLY A 70 -2.75 14.83 4.28
C GLY A 70 -2.20 14.24 2.98
N GLN A 71 -1.76 12.97 3.04
CA GLN A 71 -1.19 12.27 1.90
C GLN A 71 -1.85 10.91 1.72
N ALA A 72 -2.27 10.61 0.49
CA ALA A 72 -2.57 9.27 0.09
C ALA A 72 -1.27 8.53 -0.25
N LYS A 73 -1.25 7.22 -0.03
CA LYS A 73 -0.05 6.40 -0.22
C LYS A 73 -0.36 5.15 -1.02
N LEU A 74 0.57 4.77 -1.87
CA LEU A 74 0.59 3.46 -2.52
C LEU A 74 1.85 2.75 -2.03
N VAL A 75 1.68 1.64 -1.31
CA VAL A 75 2.77 0.95 -0.61
C VAL A 75 3.00 -0.41 -1.24
N ARG A 76 4.25 -0.75 -1.47
CA ARG A 76 4.63 -2.11 -1.88
C ARG A 76 5.93 -2.53 -1.22
N CYS A 77 6.09 -3.84 -1.05
CA CYS A 77 7.31 -4.44 -0.52
C CYS A 77 8.12 -5.02 -1.68
N GLY A 78 9.24 -4.38 -2.02
CA GLY A 78 10.09 -4.82 -3.13
C GLY A 78 10.98 -5.99 -2.76
N ARG A 79 11.28 -6.19 -1.49
CA ARG A 79 12.08 -7.29 -1.00
C ARG A 79 11.66 -7.64 0.42
N GLY A 80 11.54 -8.93 0.70
CA GLY A 80 11.14 -9.40 2.01
C GLY A 80 9.64 -9.43 2.18
N ARG A 81 9.20 -9.17 3.42
CA ARG A 81 7.81 -9.35 3.80
C ARG A 81 7.44 -8.44 4.96
N ILE A 82 6.30 -7.79 4.85
CA ILE A 82 5.78 -6.90 5.89
C ILE A 82 4.29 -7.15 6.12
N TYR A 83 3.79 -6.80 7.32
CA TYR A 83 2.39 -6.46 7.50
C TYR A 83 2.24 -4.96 7.40
N ASP A 84 1.40 -4.53 6.48
CA ASP A 84 1.08 -3.12 6.27
C ASP A 84 -0.27 -2.82 6.89
N VAL A 85 -0.38 -1.73 7.65
CA VAL A 85 -1.56 -1.41 8.44
C VAL A 85 -2.03 0.00 8.15
N ALA A 86 -3.31 0.14 7.87
CA ALA A 86 -3.97 1.43 7.68
C ALA A 86 -5.12 1.55 8.68
N VAL A 87 -5.11 2.60 9.49
CA VAL A 87 -6.13 2.87 10.49
C VAL A 87 -6.94 4.09 10.07
N ASP A 88 -8.26 3.96 10.05
CA ASP A 88 -9.15 5.06 9.73
C ASP A 88 -9.21 6.01 10.93
N ILE A 89 -8.66 7.21 10.76
CA ILE A 89 -8.68 8.24 11.80
C ILE A 89 -9.49 9.47 11.37
N ARG A 90 -10.36 9.32 10.39
CA ARG A 90 -11.26 10.40 9.96
C ARG A 90 -12.39 10.55 10.97
N PRO A 91 -12.52 11.71 11.66
CA PRO A 91 -13.43 11.82 12.81
C PRO A 91 -14.90 11.56 12.50
N GLN A 92 -15.35 11.82 11.26
CA GLN A 92 -16.75 11.65 10.87
C GLN A 92 -17.00 10.35 10.11
N SER A 93 -15.99 9.48 10.00
CA SER A 93 -16.12 8.24 9.26
C SER A 93 -16.88 7.19 10.05
N GLU A 94 -17.73 6.42 9.37
CA GLU A 94 -18.43 5.27 9.97
C GLU A 94 -17.46 4.19 10.42
N THR A 95 -16.25 4.15 9.84
CA THR A 95 -15.23 3.17 10.17
C THR A 95 -14.11 3.75 11.03
N PHE A 96 -14.35 4.91 11.67
CA PHE A 96 -13.35 5.53 12.55
C PHE A 96 -12.83 4.51 13.58
N GLY A 97 -11.51 4.42 13.69
CA GLY A 97 -10.84 3.52 14.62
C GLY A 97 -10.68 2.10 14.12
N GLN A 98 -11.31 1.74 13.01
CA GLN A 98 -11.10 0.43 12.39
C GLN A 98 -9.83 0.44 11.54
N TYR A 99 -9.31 -0.75 11.28
CA TYR A 99 -8.07 -0.87 10.53
C TYR A 99 -8.12 -1.98 9.49
N VAL A 100 -7.23 -1.87 8.53
CA VAL A 100 -6.94 -2.91 7.52
C VAL A 100 -5.49 -3.33 7.69
N LYS A 101 -5.26 -4.63 7.76
CA LYS A 101 -3.92 -5.21 7.82
C LYS A 101 -3.77 -6.20 6.68
N VAL A 102 -2.71 -6.04 5.89
CA VAL A 102 -2.42 -6.96 4.78
C VAL A 102 -0.95 -7.33 4.77
N GLU A 103 -0.64 -8.49 4.25
CA GLU A 103 0.74 -8.88 3.99
C GLU A 103 1.15 -8.40 2.61
N LEU A 104 2.25 -7.67 2.54
CA LEU A 104 2.90 -7.27 1.30
C LEU A 104 4.28 -7.92 1.26
N SER A 105 4.63 -8.52 0.15
CA SER A 105 5.90 -9.25 0.03
C SER A 105 6.45 -9.19 -1.38
N GLU A 106 7.73 -9.53 -1.51
CA GLU A 106 8.34 -9.69 -2.83
C GLU A 106 7.71 -10.85 -3.60
N GLU A 107 7.12 -11.83 -2.88
CA GLU A 107 6.48 -12.98 -3.51
C GLU A 107 5.10 -12.66 -4.05
N ASN A 108 4.24 -12.05 -3.20
CA ASN A 108 2.87 -11.74 -3.63
C ASN A 108 2.78 -10.50 -4.52
N LYS A 109 3.74 -9.60 -4.42
CA LYS A 109 3.83 -8.37 -5.23
C LYS A 109 2.60 -7.47 -5.11
N HIS A 110 1.84 -7.65 -4.04
CA HIS A 110 0.65 -6.84 -3.78
C HIS A 110 1.05 -5.42 -3.36
N MET A 111 0.15 -4.49 -3.60
CA MET A 111 0.29 -3.11 -3.17
C MET A 111 -0.95 -2.70 -2.40
N LEU A 112 -0.79 -1.78 -1.45
CA LEU A 112 -1.93 -1.26 -0.70
C LEU A 112 -2.06 0.23 -0.95
N PHE A 113 -3.24 0.63 -1.42
CA PHE A 113 -3.60 2.04 -1.53
C PHE A 113 -4.27 2.49 -0.24
N ILE A 114 -3.71 3.51 0.38
CA ILE A 114 -4.18 4.09 1.63
C ILE A 114 -4.55 5.54 1.35
N PRO A 115 -5.84 5.90 1.43
CA PRO A 115 -6.24 7.27 1.16
C PRO A 115 -5.77 8.23 2.24
N GLU A 116 -5.90 9.50 1.94
CA GLU A 116 -5.73 10.58 2.91
C GLU A 116 -6.70 10.38 4.07
N GLY A 117 -6.27 10.74 5.28
CA GLY A 117 -7.10 10.60 6.48
C GLY A 117 -6.90 9.30 7.23
N PHE A 118 -5.92 8.51 6.84
CA PHE A 118 -5.56 7.28 7.52
C PHE A 118 -4.18 7.40 8.16
N ALA A 119 -4.01 6.77 9.32
CA ALA A 119 -2.69 6.54 9.88
C ALA A 119 -2.11 5.27 9.25
N HIS A 120 -0.83 5.28 8.97
CA HIS A 120 -0.14 4.19 8.28
C HIS A 120 1.08 3.73 9.06
N GLY A 121 1.29 2.44 9.10
CA GLY A 121 2.48 1.85 9.65
C GLY A 121 2.69 0.44 9.13
N PHE A 122 3.83 -0.13 9.45
CA PHE A 122 4.11 -1.51 9.04
C PHE A 122 5.06 -2.19 10.04
N VAL A 123 4.95 -3.52 10.07
CA VAL A 123 5.82 -4.40 10.84
C VAL A 123 6.61 -5.24 9.87
N VAL A 124 7.93 -5.24 10.05
CA VAL A 124 8.84 -5.99 9.17
C VAL A 124 8.94 -7.43 9.65
N LEU A 125 8.54 -8.36 8.80
CA LEU A 125 8.59 -9.80 9.10
C LEU A 125 9.92 -10.43 8.69
N SER A 126 10.60 -9.80 7.72
CA SER A 126 11.94 -10.18 7.29
C SER A 126 12.65 -8.94 6.78
N LEU A 127 13.98 -8.99 6.54
CA LEU A 127 14.67 -7.87 5.91
C LEU A 127 13.90 -7.42 4.67
N SER A 128 13.55 -6.15 4.58
CA SER A 128 12.68 -5.67 3.51
C SER A 128 13.12 -4.36 2.91
N LEU A 129 12.78 -4.19 1.64
CA LEU A 129 12.85 -2.92 0.91
C LEU A 129 11.43 -2.53 0.54
N ILE A 130 11.00 -1.36 0.99
CA ILE A 130 9.63 -0.91 0.89
C ILE A 130 9.57 0.36 0.05
N HIS A 131 8.63 0.39 -0.88
CA HIS A 131 8.33 1.57 -1.71
C HIS A 131 7.00 2.16 -1.29
N ILE A 132 7.00 3.44 -1.09
CA ILE A 132 5.79 4.16 -0.67
C ILE A 132 5.53 5.34 -1.60
#